data_7e00367d8976ea4f1c5e11e3c6f67d5e
#
_entry.id   7e00367d8976ea4f1c5e11e3c6f67d5e
#
_cell.length_a   1.000
_cell.length_b   1.000
_cell.length_c   1.000
_cell.angle_alpha   90.00
_cell.angle_beta   90.00
_cell.angle_gamma   90.00
#
_symmetry.space_group_name_H-M   'P 1'
#
loop_
_entity.id
_entity.type
_entity.pdbx_description
1 polymer ?
#
loop_
_entity_poly.entity_id
_entity_poly.type
_entity_poly.pdbx_seq_one_letter_code
_entity_poly.pdbx_strand_id
1 'polypeptide(L)' 'MKTKDPLVQNVLNRMAERSEAGIKKFGVTMEEADQSLEHWITSAQEEAADLILYLEKLKQELRKKNTLWNLKNLKKE' A
#
# COMPACT_ATOMS: atom_id res chain seq x y z
N MET A 1 4.03 17.89 6.41
CA MET A 1 4.79 17.39 7.55
C MET A 1 6.19 16.98 7.09
N LYS A 2 7.20 17.34 7.83
CA LYS A 2 8.59 16.97 7.48
C LYS A 2 9.21 16.12 8.57
N THR A 3 9.99 15.15 8.16
CA THR A 3 10.71 14.27 9.07
C THR A 3 12.15 14.14 8.58
N LYS A 4 13.04 13.77 9.50
CA LYS A 4 14.46 13.52 9.14
C LYS A 4 14.67 12.13 8.55
N ASP A 5 13.63 11.27 8.58
CA ASP A 5 13.70 9.92 8.03
C ASP A 5 13.26 9.94 6.57
N PRO A 6 14.18 9.69 5.60
CA PRO A 6 13.83 9.74 4.18
C PRO A 6 12.74 8.74 3.78
N LEU A 7 12.71 7.58 4.39
CA LEU A 7 11.69 6.57 4.10
C LEU A 7 10.31 7.08 4.52
N VAL A 8 10.22 7.65 5.72
CA VAL A 8 8.97 8.19 6.23
C VAL A 8 8.52 9.38 5.39
N GLN A 9 9.48 10.25 5.00
CA GLN A 9 9.15 11.40 4.16
C GLN A 9 8.56 10.97 2.82
N ASN A 10 9.07 9.90 2.22
CA ASN A 10 8.52 9.38 0.98
C ASN A 10 7.07 8.92 1.15
N VAL A 11 6.75 8.27 2.26
CA VAL A 11 5.38 7.84 2.56
C VAL A 11 4.46 9.05 2.74
N LEU A 12 4.92 10.05 3.49
CA LEU A 12 4.13 11.28 3.70
C LEU A 12 3.86 12.00 2.38
N ASN A 13 4.85 12.07 1.50
CA ASN A 13 4.68 12.68 0.18
C ASN A 13 3.62 11.94 -0.65
N ARG A 14 3.64 10.61 -0.63
CA ARG A 14 2.64 9.80 -1.34
C ARG A 14 1.24 10.03 -0.78
N MET A 15 1.12 10.13 0.54
CA MET A 15 -0.17 10.39 1.18
C MET A 15 -0.73 11.73 0.74
N ALA A 16 0.12 12.76 0.70
CA ALA A 16 -0.29 14.10 0.25
C ALA A 16 -0.75 14.07 -1.21
N GLU A 17 0.01 13.41 -2.09
CA GLU A 17 -0.35 13.27 -3.51
C GLU A 17 -1.67 12.52 -3.69
N ARG A 18 -1.87 11.44 -2.94
CA ARG A 18 -3.10 10.65 -2.98
C ARG A 18 -4.29 11.47 -2.52
N SER A 19 -4.11 12.29 -1.47
CA SER A 19 -5.14 13.19 -0.99
C SER A 19 -5.55 14.19 -2.05
N GLU A 20 -4.59 14.83 -2.70
CA GLU A 20 -4.87 15.80 -3.78
C GLU A 20 -5.60 15.14 -4.96
N ALA A 21 -5.18 13.93 -5.34
CA ALA A 21 -5.84 13.17 -6.41
C ALA A 21 -7.29 12.85 -6.04
N GLY A 22 -7.55 12.50 -4.77
CA GLY A 22 -8.90 12.24 -4.28
C GLY A 22 -9.78 13.47 -4.32
N ILE A 23 -9.24 14.62 -3.92
CA ILE A 23 -9.98 15.90 -3.96
C ILE A 23 -10.36 16.23 -5.40
N LYS A 24 -9.45 16.06 -6.35
CA LYS A 24 -9.75 16.30 -7.78
C LYS A 24 -10.84 15.38 -8.31
N LYS A 25 -10.78 14.10 -7.90
CA LYS A 25 -11.71 13.09 -8.39
C LYS A 25 -13.11 13.26 -7.81
N PHE A 26 -13.22 13.52 -6.51
CA PHE A 26 -14.50 13.53 -5.81
C PHE A 26 -15.04 14.93 -5.50
N GLY A 27 -14.21 15.96 -5.62
CA GLY A 27 -14.63 17.34 -5.40
C GLY A 27 -14.75 17.75 -3.93
N VAL A 28 -14.39 16.86 -3.02
CA VAL A 28 -14.43 17.14 -1.57
C VAL A 28 -13.19 16.55 -0.88
N THR A 29 -12.83 17.11 0.25
CA THR A 29 -11.78 16.55 1.11
C THR A 29 -12.34 15.38 1.92
N MET A 30 -11.47 14.60 2.53
CA MET A 30 -11.91 13.55 3.47
C MET A 30 -12.71 14.11 4.62
N GLU A 31 -12.31 15.28 5.13
CA GLU A 31 -13.03 15.92 6.23
C GLU A 31 -14.46 16.30 5.83
N GLU A 32 -14.65 16.75 4.58
CA GLU A 32 -15.95 17.17 4.06
C GLU A 32 -16.82 15.99 3.60
N ALA A 33 -16.21 14.83 3.33
CA ALA A 33 -16.94 13.68 2.83
C ALA A 33 -17.99 13.21 3.83
N ASP A 34 -19.24 13.15 3.37
CA ASP A 34 -20.40 12.83 4.21
C ASP A 34 -20.99 11.48 3.81
N GLN A 35 -20.38 10.42 4.31
CA GLN A 35 -20.82 9.06 4.08
C GLN A 35 -21.26 8.42 5.40
N SER A 36 -22.07 7.36 5.31
CA SER A 36 -22.53 6.67 6.51
C SER A 36 -21.36 5.94 7.20
N LEU A 37 -21.52 5.70 8.49
CA LEU A 37 -20.55 4.92 9.26
C LEU A 37 -20.33 3.55 8.63
N GLU A 38 -21.42 2.90 8.20
CA GLU A 38 -21.34 1.59 7.52
C GLU A 38 -20.49 1.67 6.24
N HIS A 39 -20.64 2.75 5.47
CA HIS A 39 -19.83 2.96 4.26
C HIS A 39 -18.35 3.00 4.59
N TRP A 40 -17.96 3.76 5.62
CA TRP A 40 -16.55 3.86 6.03
C TRP A 40 -16.00 2.52 6.50
N ILE A 41 -16.78 1.78 7.27
CA ILE A 41 -16.38 0.44 7.75
C ILE A 41 -16.18 -0.51 6.57
N THR A 42 -17.13 -0.54 5.65
CA THR A 42 -17.05 -1.43 4.48
C THR A 42 -15.85 -1.09 3.61
N SER A 43 -15.62 0.21 3.37
CA SER A 43 -14.47 0.65 2.58
C SER A 43 -13.15 0.25 3.23
N ALA A 44 -13.05 0.40 4.55
CA ALA A 44 -11.86 0.00 5.29
C ALA A 44 -11.63 -1.51 5.22
N GLN A 45 -12.70 -2.29 5.31
CA GLN A 45 -12.61 -3.75 5.20
C GLN A 45 -12.13 -4.18 3.81
N GLU A 46 -12.64 -3.54 2.77
CA GLU A 46 -12.24 -3.83 1.39
C GLU A 46 -10.76 -3.53 1.18
N GLU A 47 -10.28 -2.39 1.67
CA GLU A 47 -8.87 -2.04 1.56
C GLU A 47 -7.97 -2.98 2.37
N ALA A 48 -8.42 -3.40 3.56
CA ALA A 48 -7.68 -4.37 4.35
C ALA A 48 -7.57 -5.72 3.64
N ALA A 49 -8.67 -6.15 2.98
CA ALA A 49 -8.66 -7.38 2.19
C ALA A 49 -7.66 -7.27 1.02
N ASP A 50 -7.66 -6.14 0.32
CA ASP A 50 -6.70 -5.90 -0.77
C ASP A 50 -5.26 -5.93 -0.26
N LEU A 51 -5.01 -5.34 0.90
CA LEU A 51 -3.68 -5.36 1.51
C LEU A 51 -3.21 -6.79 1.77
N ILE A 52 -4.09 -7.64 2.28
CA ILE A 52 -3.77 -9.06 2.52
C ILE A 52 -3.41 -9.76 1.21
N LEU A 53 -4.16 -9.51 0.14
CA LEU A 53 -3.89 -10.09 -1.17
C LEU A 53 -2.54 -9.64 -1.73
N TYR A 54 -2.24 -8.35 -1.61
CA TYR A 54 -0.95 -7.81 -2.05
C TYR A 54 0.21 -8.42 -1.26
N LEU A 55 0.05 -8.57 0.05
CA LEU A 55 1.08 -9.18 0.89
C LEU A 55 1.31 -10.65 0.50
N GLU A 56 0.24 -11.38 0.22
CA GLU A 56 0.36 -12.77 -0.23
C GLU A 56 1.07 -12.86 -1.58
N LYS A 57 0.75 -11.96 -2.50
CA LYS A 57 1.43 -11.90 -3.79
C LYS A 57 2.93 -11.61 -3.61
N LEU A 58 3.27 -10.69 -2.72
CA LEU A 58 4.66 -10.37 -2.41
C LEU A 58 5.41 -11.58 -1.85
N LYS A 59 4.77 -12.32 -0.94
CA LYS A 59 5.36 -13.55 -0.40
C LYS A 59 5.61 -14.59 -1.49
N GLN A 60 4.67 -14.72 -2.41
CA GLN A 60 4.80 -15.63 -3.53
C GLN A 60 5.99 -15.27 -4.42
N GLU A 61 6.14 -13.99 -4.75
CA GLU A 61 7.25 -13.50 -5.55
C GLU A 61 8.58 -13.68 -4.82
N LEU A 62 8.60 -13.43 -3.52
CA LEU A 62 9.80 -13.62 -2.72
C LEU A 62 10.23 -15.09 -2.69
N ARG A 63 9.27 -16.01 -2.53
CA ARG A 63 9.55 -17.46 -2.57
C ARG A 63 10.13 -17.89 -3.90
N LYS A 64 9.62 -17.35 -5.02
CA LYS A 64 10.16 -17.63 -6.36
C LYS A 64 11.61 -17.19 -6.49
N LYS A 65 11.93 -16.00 -6.02
CA LYS A 65 13.30 -15.47 -6.04
C LYS A 65 14.25 -16.30 -5.18
N ASN A 66 13.80 -16.70 -4.00
CA ASN A 66 14.59 -17.53 -3.10
C ASN A 66 14.88 -18.90 -3.72
N THR A 67 13.89 -19.49 -4.36
CA THR A 67 14.05 -20.76 -5.06
C THR A 67 15.11 -20.64 -6.16
N LEU A 68 15.03 -19.61 -6.98
CA LEU A 68 16.01 -19.37 -8.04
C LEU A 68 17.41 -19.15 -7.47
N TRP A 69 17.51 -18.38 -6.40
CA TRP A 69 18.77 -18.11 -5.72
C TRP A 69 19.37 -19.39 -5.19
N ASN A 70 18.58 -20.22 -4.54
CA ASN A 70 19.03 -21.52 -4.00
C ASN A 70 19.54 -22.44 -5.10
N LEU A 71 18.83 -22.51 -6.22
CA LEU A 71 19.25 -23.31 -7.37
C LEU A 71 20.59 -22.84 -7.94
N LYS A 72 20.79 -21.52 -8.03
CA LYS A 72 22.05 -20.95 -8.51
C LYS A 72 23.21 -21.28 -7.57
N ASN A 73 22.97 -21.22 -6.27
CA ASN A 73 24.02 -21.49 -5.28
C ASN A 73 24.40 -22.98 -5.20
N LEU A 74 23.44 -23.86 -5.45
CA LEU A 74 23.74 -25.29 -5.50
C LEU A 74 24.69 -25.62 -6.66
N LYS A 75 24.62 -24.89 -7.76
CA LYS A 75 25.48 -25.10 -8.92
C LYS A 75 26.90 -24.60 -8.72
N LYS A 76 27.15 -23.77 -7.71
CA LYS A 76 28.47 -23.19 -7.43
C LYS A 76 29.38 -24.11 -6.63
N GLU A 77 28.86 -25.17 -6.08
CA GLU A 77 29.65 -26.19 -5.37
C GLU A 77 30.12 -27.29 -6.34
#